data_b219f4be2b9504d68bf3a0b6a67a278a
#
_entry.id   b219f4be2b9504d68bf3a0b6a67a278a
#
_cell.length_a   1.000
_cell.length_b   1.000
_cell.length_c   1.000
_cell.angle_alpha   90.00
_cell.angle_beta   90.00
_cell.angle_gamma   90.00
#
_symmetry.space_group_name_H-M   'P 1'
#
loop_
_entity.id
_entity.type
_entity.pdbx_description
1 polymer ?
#
loop_
_entity_poly.entity_id
_entity_poly.type
_entity_poly.pdbx_seq_one_letter_code
_entity_poly.pdbx_strand_id
1 'polypeptide(L)'
;MKNKLKRKAVSAAPSTGDTAEKRTSADRMADAVFEKPLKHSEYSLESRRFFIKVAPTVAFGVALFVLLQNLNVLSRSINAFIGAMAPVIVGILLAFILNVPLHIFETRVFFFIKSKSLRRGLSILLCYMLLCAFMLTLIFVVLPQLGAALQALSSMLPVLGDELYKNASDLVYRYGLDESILKYLEFDWNAIAMNVIEWATASLPQLVNTTRDITSRMVEIFIGFIMSVYMMFGKDRLAAQGCRLCRAILPADWAERVINICRLTQTTLRRYMTGMLTEACILGTLTATGMAIIGFPSPVFAGVLMGIGALIPIFGIFIMIVVNALLIAVQADISTALWFVVYIVVLQQFEGNLIYPRVMGNAIRLPGIWVLAAATVGGTLFGLPGLLLSVPFVSIFYSLIRAFVMTRERAQSVGKGE
;
A
#
# COMPACT_ATOMS: atom_id res chain seq x y z
N MET A 1 -21.16 -6.73 -59.32
CA MET A 1 -21.84 -6.16 -60.52
C MET A 1 -21.22 -4.82 -60.84
N LYS A 2 -19.95 -4.75 -61.33
CA LYS A 2 -19.25 -3.57 -61.87
C LYS A 2 -17.90 -4.03 -62.43
N ASN A 3 -17.95 -4.85 -63.53
CA ASN A 3 -16.74 -5.24 -64.23
C ASN A 3 -17.10 -5.69 -65.65
N LYS A 4 -17.76 -4.80 -66.38
CA LYS A 4 -18.03 -4.98 -67.83
C LYS A 4 -18.26 -3.60 -68.43
N LEU A 5 -17.18 -2.89 -68.74
CA LEU A 5 -17.20 -1.72 -69.65
C LEU A 5 -15.76 -1.18 -69.83
N LYS A 6 -14.90 -1.98 -70.54
CA LYS A 6 -13.68 -1.48 -71.20
C LYS A 6 -13.17 -2.56 -72.20
N ARG A 7 -13.96 -2.81 -73.20
CA ARG A 7 -13.50 -3.46 -74.40
C ARG A 7 -14.39 -2.98 -75.56
N LYS A 8 -14.00 -1.88 -76.18
CA LYS A 8 -14.33 -1.55 -77.60
C LYS A 8 -13.76 -0.15 -77.89
N ALA A 9 -12.57 -0.12 -78.45
CA ALA A 9 -12.10 0.91 -79.38
C ALA A 9 -10.67 0.55 -79.83
N VAL A 10 -10.58 -0.45 -80.65
CA VAL A 10 -9.43 -0.68 -81.51
C VAL A 10 -10.03 -0.90 -82.86
N SER A 11 -9.85 0.02 -83.74
CA SER A 11 -9.83 -0.14 -85.20
C SER A 11 -9.95 1.25 -85.84
N ALA A 12 -8.84 1.78 -86.30
CA ALA A 12 -8.72 2.45 -87.62
C ALA A 12 -7.32 3.08 -87.71
N ALA A 13 -6.43 2.36 -88.39
CA ALA A 13 -5.27 3.00 -88.98
C ALA A 13 -5.68 3.59 -90.34
N PRO A 14 -4.99 4.65 -90.80
CA PRO A 14 -4.49 4.56 -92.14
C PRO A 14 -2.96 4.78 -92.23
N SER A 15 -2.34 3.96 -93.08
CA SER A 15 -1.01 4.02 -93.66
C SER A 15 -0.78 5.26 -94.49
N THR A 16 0.38 5.91 -94.32
CA THR A 16 1.23 6.57 -95.34
C THR A 16 2.50 6.94 -94.61
N GLY A 17 3.65 6.49 -94.86
CA GLY A 17 4.47 6.52 -95.99
C GLY A 17 5.33 7.78 -95.99
N ASP A 18 6.62 7.59 -95.74
CA ASP A 18 7.67 8.49 -96.24
C ASP A 18 7.81 9.91 -95.64
N THR A 19 8.64 10.06 -94.65
CA THR A 19 9.61 11.18 -94.52
C THR A 19 10.69 10.80 -93.47
N ALA A 20 11.54 9.90 -93.86
CA ALA A 20 12.87 9.73 -93.27
C ALA A 20 13.83 10.63 -94.06
N GLU A 21 13.92 11.90 -93.72
CA GLU A 21 15.12 12.67 -94.10
C GLU A 21 15.27 13.97 -93.27
N LYS A 22 16.50 14.12 -92.71
CA LYS A 22 17.04 15.31 -92.05
C LYS A 22 16.62 15.62 -90.67
N ARG A 23 16.95 14.71 -89.71
CA ARG A 23 17.28 15.24 -88.37
C ARG A 23 18.61 15.96 -88.45
N THR A 24 18.60 17.29 -88.27
CA THR A 24 19.75 18.18 -88.22
C THR A 24 20.65 17.80 -87.04
N SER A 25 21.96 18.04 -87.15
CA SER A 25 22.96 17.79 -86.11
C SER A 25 22.57 18.41 -84.74
N ALA A 26 21.69 19.44 -84.78
CA ALA A 26 21.15 20.07 -83.57
C ALA A 26 20.17 19.17 -82.77
N ASP A 27 19.34 18.37 -83.50
CA ASP A 27 18.43 17.42 -82.82
C ASP A 27 19.19 16.26 -82.15
N ARG A 28 20.31 15.77 -82.81
CA ARG A 28 21.19 14.76 -82.15
C ARG A 28 21.97 15.30 -80.95
N MET A 29 22.32 16.62 -80.91
CA MET A 29 22.92 17.24 -79.74
C MET A 29 21.88 17.47 -78.65
N ALA A 30 20.66 17.84 -78.97
CA ALA A 30 19.58 17.96 -78.00
C ALA A 30 19.24 16.60 -77.36
N ASP A 31 19.11 15.52 -78.10
CA ASP A 31 18.89 14.19 -77.58
C ASP A 31 20.05 13.71 -76.70
N ALA A 32 21.32 14.03 -77.06
CA ALA A 32 22.50 13.67 -76.27
C ALA A 32 22.63 14.47 -74.96
N VAL A 33 22.04 15.66 -74.91
CA VAL A 33 22.04 16.47 -73.66
C VAL A 33 20.89 16.06 -72.73
N PHE A 34 19.77 15.59 -73.27
CA PHE A 34 18.64 15.16 -72.48
C PHE A 34 18.63 13.66 -72.14
N GLU A 35 19.52 12.85 -72.74
CA GLU A 35 19.61 11.39 -72.50
C GLU A 35 20.53 10.95 -71.36
N LYS A 36 21.09 11.91 -70.58
CA LYS A 36 21.73 11.59 -69.32
C LYS A 36 20.66 11.61 -68.22
N PRO A 37 20.12 10.45 -67.79
CA PRO A 37 19.35 10.44 -66.56
C PRO A 37 20.26 10.93 -65.43
N LEU A 38 19.91 12.10 -64.87
CA LEU A 38 20.53 12.59 -63.68
C LEU A 38 20.51 11.49 -62.63
N LYS A 39 21.69 11.00 -62.18
CA LYS A 39 21.86 10.07 -61.07
C LYS A 39 21.31 10.62 -59.75
N HIS A 40 20.13 11.18 -59.73
CA HIS A 40 19.46 11.74 -58.54
C HIS A 40 18.70 10.69 -57.74
N SER A 41 18.50 9.47 -58.24
CA SER A 41 17.68 8.49 -57.51
C SER A 41 18.45 7.67 -56.47
N GLU A 42 19.76 7.47 -56.63
CA GLU A 42 20.53 6.69 -55.64
C GLU A 42 20.86 7.51 -54.37
N TYR A 43 21.20 8.79 -54.52
CA TYR A 43 21.43 9.67 -53.40
C TYR A 43 20.18 9.92 -52.54
N SER A 44 19.00 9.89 -53.13
CA SER A 44 17.74 10.06 -52.42
C SER A 44 17.35 8.85 -51.57
N LEU A 45 17.70 7.64 -52.01
CA LEU A 45 17.39 6.38 -51.31
C LEU A 45 18.37 6.12 -50.16
N GLU A 46 19.64 6.45 -50.31
CA GLU A 46 20.62 6.32 -49.23
C GLU A 46 20.40 7.37 -48.15
N SER A 47 20.12 8.63 -48.51
CA SER A 47 19.78 9.66 -47.56
C SER A 47 18.49 9.32 -46.81
N ARG A 48 17.48 8.79 -47.49
CA ARG A 48 16.22 8.35 -46.85
C ARG A 48 16.42 7.18 -45.88
N ARG A 49 17.29 6.21 -46.23
CA ARG A 49 17.67 5.08 -45.34
C ARG A 49 18.48 5.56 -44.14
N PHE A 50 19.34 6.55 -44.32
CA PHE A 50 20.11 7.18 -43.27
C PHE A 50 19.18 7.94 -42.32
N PHE A 51 18.27 8.76 -42.81
CA PHE A 51 17.27 9.46 -42.02
C PHE A 51 16.35 8.51 -41.24
N ILE A 52 15.90 7.42 -41.81
CA ILE A 52 15.04 6.43 -41.15
C ILE A 52 15.78 5.73 -39.99
N LYS A 53 17.10 5.57 -40.06
CA LYS A 53 17.90 4.93 -39.01
C LYS A 53 18.38 5.92 -37.95
N VAL A 54 18.75 7.14 -38.34
CA VAL A 54 19.36 8.14 -37.45
C VAL A 54 18.33 9.03 -36.79
N ALA A 55 17.25 9.40 -37.48
CA ALA A 55 16.20 10.25 -36.94
C ALA A 55 15.57 9.70 -35.65
N PRO A 56 15.21 8.39 -35.50
CA PRO A 56 14.66 7.89 -34.26
C PRO A 56 15.71 7.89 -33.12
N THR A 57 16.99 7.68 -33.41
CA THR A 57 18.06 7.72 -32.42
C THR A 57 18.29 9.15 -31.90
N VAL A 58 18.33 10.13 -32.82
CA VAL A 58 18.44 11.56 -32.46
C VAL A 58 17.18 12.02 -31.73
N ALA A 59 15.99 11.66 -32.22
CA ALA A 59 14.73 11.97 -31.57
C ALA A 59 14.67 11.37 -30.15
N PHE A 60 15.12 10.13 -29.97
CA PHE A 60 15.23 9.51 -28.65
C PHE A 60 16.22 10.26 -27.76
N GLY A 61 17.41 10.62 -28.26
CA GLY A 61 18.41 11.41 -27.55
C GLY A 61 17.88 12.78 -27.10
N VAL A 62 17.22 13.48 -28.00
CA VAL A 62 16.59 14.78 -27.70
C VAL A 62 15.45 14.61 -26.68
N ALA A 63 14.59 13.63 -26.88
CA ALA A 63 13.51 13.32 -25.95
C ALA A 63 14.07 12.97 -24.54
N LEU A 64 15.10 12.14 -24.47
CA LEU A 64 15.78 11.81 -23.22
C LEU A 64 16.43 13.05 -22.57
N PHE A 65 17.08 13.90 -23.34
CA PHE A 65 17.67 15.14 -22.86
C PHE A 65 16.62 16.11 -22.30
N VAL A 66 15.53 16.33 -23.04
CA VAL A 66 14.39 17.18 -22.58
C VAL A 66 13.75 16.58 -21.33
N LEU A 67 13.63 15.25 -21.24
CA LEU A 67 13.09 14.56 -20.09
C LEU A 67 14.00 14.73 -18.86
N LEU A 68 15.32 14.61 -19.03
CA LEU A 68 16.30 14.82 -17.97
C LEU A 68 16.36 16.29 -17.50
N GLN A 69 16.23 17.25 -18.40
CA GLN A 69 16.16 18.68 -18.03
C GLN A 69 14.87 19.03 -17.29
N ASN A 70 13.78 18.34 -17.57
CA ASN A 70 12.47 18.63 -17.00
C ASN A 70 12.02 17.61 -15.93
N LEU A 71 12.96 16.95 -15.24
CA LEU A 71 12.65 15.97 -14.17
C LEU A 71 11.74 16.57 -13.09
N ASN A 72 11.92 17.86 -12.75
CA ASN A 72 11.08 18.55 -11.79
C ASN A 72 9.63 18.72 -12.27
N VAL A 73 9.43 18.98 -13.56
CA VAL A 73 8.08 19.07 -14.17
C VAL A 73 7.45 17.70 -14.23
N LEU A 74 8.24 16.69 -14.62
CA LEU A 74 7.79 15.30 -14.67
C LEU A 74 7.39 14.80 -13.28
N SER A 75 8.24 15.02 -12.25
CA SER A 75 7.95 14.63 -10.87
C SER A 75 6.70 15.34 -10.33
N ARG A 76 6.54 16.64 -10.63
CA ARG A 76 5.34 17.41 -10.26
C ARG A 76 4.09 16.84 -10.94
N SER A 77 4.17 16.52 -12.24
CA SER A 77 3.05 15.94 -12.98
C SER A 77 2.69 14.53 -12.48
N ILE A 78 3.68 13.71 -12.17
CA ILE A 78 3.48 12.38 -11.56
C ILE A 78 2.84 12.52 -10.18
N ASN A 79 3.34 13.43 -9.33
CA ASN A 79 2.77 13.66 -8.01
C ASN A 79 1.33 14.20 -8.09
N ALA A 80 1.04 15.10 -9.04
CA ALA A 80 -0.32 15.58 -9.29
C ALA A 80 -1.25 14.44 -9.75
N PHE A 81 -0.77 13.55 -10.62
CA PHE A 81 -1.53 12.39 -11.07
C PHE A 81 -1.78 11.39 -9.92
N ILE A 82 -0.75 11.09 -9.11
CA ILE A 82 -0.88 10.23 -7.92
C ILE A 82 -1.86 10.87 -6.93
N GLY A 83 -1.76 12.19 -6.70
CA GLY A 83 -2.71 12.93 -5.87
C GLY A 83 -4.15 12.83 -6.37
N ALA A 84 -4.36 13.01 -7.68
CA ALA A 84 -5.69 12.83 -8.28
C ALA A 84 -6.23 11.40 -8.18
N MET A 85 -5.34 10.40 -8.08
CA MET A 85 -5.70 9.00 -7.86
C MET A 85 -5.92 8.64 -6.39
N ALA A 86 -5.57 9.51 -5.45
CA ALA A 86 -5.68 9.24 -4.01
C ALA A 86 -7.08 8.76 -3.58
N PRO A 87 -8.20 9.38 -3.99
CA PRO A 87 -9.54 8.90 -3.62
C PRO A 87 -9.83 7.48 -4.11
N VAL A 88 -9.33 7.13 -5.31
CA VAL A 88 -9.49 5.79 -5.89
C VAL A 88 -8.70 4.77 -5.08
N ILE A 89 -7.45 5.10 -4.73
CA ILE A 89 -6.58 4.25 -3.91
C ILE A 89 -7.20 4.04 -2.53
N VAL A 90 -7.67 5.10 -1.88
CA VAL A 90 -8.39 5.03 -0.60
C VAL A 90 -9.64 4.15 -0.73
N GLY A 91 -10.43 4.33 -1.79
CA GLY A 91 -11.60 3.50 -2.07
C GLY A 91 -11.28 2.02 -2.24
N ILE A 92 -10.20 1.70 -2.97
CA ILE A 92 -9.71 0.32 -3.13
C ILE A 92 -9.31 -0.28 -1.78
N LEU A 93 -8.53 0.46 -0.99
CA LEU A 93 -8.06 0.02 0.32
C LEU A 93 -9.22 -0.23 1.29
N LEU A 94 -10.17 0.71 1.38
CA LEU A 94 -11.37 0.57 2.19
C LEU A 94 -12.21 -0.63 1.74
N ALA A 95 -12.50 -0.74 0.45
CA ALA A 95 -13.24 -1.88 -0.10
C ALA A 95 -12.55 -3.21 0.22
N PHE A 96 -11.23 -3.21 0.18
CA PHE A 96 -10.42 -4.39 0.44
C PHE A 96 -10.48 -4.79 1.93
N ILE A 97 -10.25 -3.86 2.85
CA ILE A 97 -10.31 -4.08 4.30
C ILE A 97 -11.73 -4.53 4.70
N LEU A 98 -12.75 -3.80 4.24
CA LEU A 98 -14.15 -4.09 4.57
C LEU A 98 -14.71 -5.34 3.88
N ASN A 99 -14.04 -5.86 2.86
CA ASN A 99 -14.47 -7.11 2.21
C ASN A 99 -14.38 -8.34 3.14
N VAL A 100 -13.54 -8.28 4.18
CA VAL A 100 -13.42 -9.36 5.19
C VAL A 100 -14.67 -9.42 6.07
N PRO A 101 -15.03 -8.37 6.83
CA PRO A 101 -16.25 -8.39 7.61
C PRO A 101 -17.50 -8.54 6.74
N LEU A 102 -17.50 -7.95 5.52
CA LEU A 102 -18.58 -8.14 4.56
C LEU A 102 -18.86 -9.62 4.28
N HIS A 103 -17.82 -10.40 4.03
CA HIS A 103 -18.00 -11.81 3.76
C HIS A 103 -18.57 -12.59 4.96
N ILE A 104 -18.13 -12.24 6.18
CA ILE A 104 -18.67 -12.81 7.42
C ILE A 104 -20.15 -12.47 7.55
N PHE A 105 -20.53 -11.22 7.30
CA PHE A 105 -21.93 -10.77 7.39
C PHE A 105 -22.80 -11.41 6.30
N GLU A 106 -22.31 -11.49 5.06
CA GLU A 106 -23.03 -12.17 3.96
C GLU A 106 -23.25 -13.66 4.24
N THR A 107 -22.30 -14.35 4.91
CA THR A 107 -22.37 -15.81 5.06
C THR A 107 -22.90 -16.28 6.40
N ARG A 108 -22.73 -15.51 7.48
CA ARG A 108 -23.11 -15.91 8.83
C ARG A 108 -24.27 -15.11 9.41
N VAL A 109 -24.32 -13.78 9.17
CA VAL A 109 -25.34 -12.91 9.79
C VAL A 109 -26.59 -12.86 8.91
N PHE A 110 -26.43 -12.58 7.64
CA PHE A 110 -27.56 -12.41 6.71
C PHE A 110 -27.77 -13.62 5.79
N PHE A 111 -27.35 -14.82 6.21
CA PHE A 111 -27.51 -16.05 5.41
C PHE A 111 -28.99 -16.37 5.11
N PHE A 112 -29.93 -15.94 5.97
CA PHE A 112 -31.37 -16.16 5.83
C PHE A 112 -32.03 -15.33 4.72
N ILE A 113 -31.32 -14.28 4.20
CA ILE A 113 -31.87 -13.42 3.14
C ILE A 113 -31.64 -14.07 1.78
N LYS A 114 -32.73 -14.46 1.11
CA LYS A 114 -32.72 -15.13 -0.20
C LYS A 114 -32.22 -14.22 -1.34
N SER A 115 -32.54 -12.91 -1.28
CA SER A 115 -32.10 -11.95 -2.30
C SER A 115 -30.62 -11.62 -2.15
N LYS A 116 -29.80 -12.00 -3.14
CA LYS A 116 -28.35 -11.75 -3.15
C LYS A 116 -28.00 -10.25 -3.08
N SER A 117 -28.78 -9.41 -3.78
CA SER A 117 -28.58 -7.97 -3.79
C SER A 117 -28.88 -7.33 -2.44
N LEU A 118 -30.03 -7.69 -1.83
CA LEU A 118 -30.45 -7.16 -0.53
C LEU A 118 -29.49 -7.61 0.58
N ARG A 119 -29.11 -8.89 0.60
CA ARG A 119 -28.13 -9.44 1.53
C ARG A 119 -26.81 -8.68 1.46
N ARG A 120 -26.31 -8.42 0.25
CA ARG A 120 -25.07 -7.68 0.03
C ARG A 120 -25.20 -6.23 0.49
N GLY A 121 -26.31 -5.55 0.17
CA GLY A 121 -26.58 -4.17 0.59
C GLY A 121 -26.60 -4.01 2.10
N LEU A 122 -27.32 -4.88 2.81
CA LEU A 122 -27.37 -4.87 4.29
C LEU A 122 -26.02 -5.20 4.92
N SER A 123 -25.27 -6.13 4.33
CA SER A 123 -23.91 -6.45 4.82
C SER A 123 -22.94 -5.28 4.64
N ILE A 124 -23.03 -4.54 3.52
CA ILE A 124 -22.24 -3.32 3.28
C ILE A 124 -22.64 -2.24 4.30
N LEU A 125 -23.94 -2.00 4.49
CA LEU A 125 -24.45 -1.03 5.46
C LEU A 125 -23.90 -1.33 6.87
N LEU A 126 -23.99 -2.60 7.30
CA LEU A 126 -23.49 -3.00 8.62
C LEU A 126 -21.97 -2.83 8.74
N CYS A 127 -21.20 -3.15 7.69
CA CYS A 127 -19.75 -2.90 7.67
C CYS A 127 -19.43 -1.42 7.90
N TYR A 128 -20.14 -0.52 7.21
CA TYR A 128 -19.91 0.92 7.35
C TYR A 128 -20.42 1.47 8.68
N MET A 129 -21.54 0.97 9.20
CA MET A 129 -21.98 1.33 10.55
C MET A 129 -20.94 0.94 11.59
N LEU A 130 -20.35 -0.25 11.47
CA LEU A 130 -19.28 -0.71 12.36
C LEU A 130 -18.02 0.14 12.22
N LEU A 131 -17.62 0.50 10.98
CA LEU A 131 -16.49 1.40 10.73
C LEU A 131 -16.74 2.78 11.32
N CYS A 132 -17.93 3.36 11.14
CA CYS A 132 -18.29 4.64 11.75
C CYS A 132 -18.28 4.56 13.27
N ALA A 133 -18.87 3.53 13.87
CA ALA A 133 -18.85 3.32 15.32
C ALA A 133 -17.40 3.21 15.84
N PHE A 134 -16.54 2.48 15.13
CA PHE A 134 -15.12 2.38 15.45
C PHE A 134 -14.39 3.73 15.36
N MET A 135 -14.63 4.50 14.30
CA MET A 135 -14.05 5.85 14.14
C MET A 135 -14.55 6.82 15.23
N LEU A 136 -15.85 6.78 15.55
CA LEU A 136 -16.42 7.60 16.64
C LEU A 136 -15.80 7.22 17.99
N THR A 137 -15.62 5.93 18.27
CA THR A 137 -14.93 5.47 19.48
C THR A 137 -13.49 5.99 19.54
N LEU A 138 -12.76 5.93 18.43
CA LEU A 138 -11.40 6.49 18.34
C LEU A 138 -11.38 7.99 18.65
N ILE A 139 -12.27 8.76 18.01
CA ILE A 139 -12.26 10.22 18.11
C ILE A 139 -12.77 10.71 19.50
N PHE A 140 -13.86 10.14 20.00
CA PHE A 140 -14.52 10.65 21.20
C PHE A 140 -14.10 9.95 22.49
N VAL A 141 -13.53 8.76 22.41
CA VAL A 141 -13.10 8.02 23.61
C VAL A 141 -11.58 7.93 23.69
N VAL A 142 -10.92 7.49 22.63
CA VAL A 142 -9.48 7.21 22.65
C VAL A 142 -8.66 8.49 22.62
N LEU A 143 -8.92 9.40 21.69
CA LEU A 143 -8.14 10.64 21.55
C LEU A 143 -8.16 11.53 22.80
N PRO A 144 -9.30 11.82 23.45
CA PRO A 144 -9.31 12.62 24.67
C PRO A 144 -8.56 11.95 25.83
N GLN A 145 -8.70 10.63 25.98
CA GLN A 145 -8.00 9.89 27.04
C GLN A 145 -6.50 9.82 26.80
N LEU A 146 -6.04 9.72 25.54
CA LEU A 146 -4.63 9.85 25.19
C LEU A 146 -4.09 11.24 25.56
N GLY A 147 -4.83 12.29 25.25
CA GLY A 147 -4.47 13.66 25.64
C GLY A 147 -4.35 13.83 27.15
N ALA A 148 -5.32 13.33 27.91
CA ALA A 148 -5.29 13.34 29.36
C ALA A 148 -4.10 12.53 29.95
N ALA A 149 -3.82 11.35 29.34
CA ALA A 149 -2.68 10.52 29.76
C ALA A 149 -1.33 11.20 29.51
N LEU A 150 -1.16 11.85 28.36
CA LEU A 150 0.06 12.58 28.04
C LEU A 150 0.27 13.77 28.98
N GLN A 151 -0.80 14.51 29.30
CA GLN A 151 -0.76 15.61 30.26
C GLN A 151 -0.43 15.12 31.66
N ALA A 152 -1.04 14.02 32.09
CA ALA A 152 -0.75 13.45 33.40
C ALA A 152 0.67 12.85 33.47
N LEU A 153 1.16 12.22 32.39
CA LEU A 153 2.54 11.76 32.29
C LEU A 153 3.54 12.91 32.49
N SER A 154 3.29 14.04 31.84
CA SER A 154 4.18 15.20 31.97
C SER A 154 4.27 15.76 33.40
N SER A 155 3.18 15.69 34.17
CA SER A 155 3.17 16.11 35.59
C SER A 155 3.77 15.05 36.52
N MET A 156 3.70 13.76 36.18
CA MET A 156 4.23 12.66 36.98
C MET A 156 5.71 12.37 36.73
N LEU A 157 6.22 12.58 35.54
CA LEU A 157 7.62 12.29 35.21
C LEU A 157 8.64 12.97 36.14
N PRO A 158 8.52 14.26 36.46
CA PRO A 158 9.44 14.90 37.41
C PRO A 158 9.37 14.30 38.83
N VAL A 159 8.14 14.04 39.30
CA VAL A 159 7.92 13.46 40.65
C VAL A 159 8.51 12.06 40.76
N LEU A 160 8.31 11.25 39.72
CA LEU A 160 8.89 9.91 39.61
C LEU A 160 10.41 9.92 39.54
N GLY A 161 10.96 10.89 38.81
CA GLY A 161 12.39 11.08 38.69
C GLY A 161 13.01 11.41 40.08
N ASP A 162 12.39 12.30 40.81
CA ASP A 162 12.82 12.69 42.16
C ASP A 162 12.71 11.52 43.16
N GLU A 163 11.62 10.73 43.09
CA GLU A 163 11.47 9.54 43.94
C GLU A 163 12.49 8.44 43.59
N LEU A 164 12.71 8.18 42.29
CA LEU A 164 13.71 7.20 41.84
C LEU A 164 15.11 7.63 42.31
N TYR A 165 15.45 8.91 42.16
CA TYR A 165 16.73 9.44 42.63
C TYR A 165 16.90 9.30 44.14
N LYS A 166 15.88 9.66 44.93
CA LYS A 166 15.89 9.47 46.39
C LYS A 166 16.05 8.03 46.80
N ASN A 167 15.24 7.14 46.23
CA ASN A 167 15.32 5.71 46.56
C ASN A 167 16.65 5.10 46.14
N ALA A 168 17.20 5.50 45.00
CA ALA A 168 18.52 5.04 44.54
C ALA A 168 19.64 5.60 45.46
N SER A 169 19.56 6.88 45.87
CA SER A 169 20.53 7.47 46.76
C SER A 169 20.52 6.78 48.13
N ASP A 170 19.34 6.48 48.70
CA ASP A 170 19.19 5.73 49.94
C ASP A 170 19.81 4.34 49.87
N LEU A 171 19.66 3.62 48.72
CA LEU A 171 20.27 2.33 48.51
C LEU A 171 21.80 2.43 48.37
N VAL A 172 22.30 3.41 47.63
CA VAL A 172 23.75 3.66 47.49
C VAL A 172 24.40 3.93 48.82
N TYR A 173 23.80 4.81 49.64
CA TYR A 173 24.29 5.12 51.02
C TYR A 173 24.16 3.92 51.94
N ARG A 174 23.08 3.15 51.90
CA ARG A 174 22.83 1.99 52.76
C ARG A 174 23.79 0.81 52.49
N TYR A 175 24.14 0.60 51.23
CA TYR A 175 25.00 -0.53 50.82
C TYR A 175 26.42 -0.12 50.50
N GLY A 176 26.81 1.14 50.67
CA GLY A 176 28.16 1.66 50.42
C GLY A 176 28.58 1.52 48.95
N LEU A 177 27.63 1.64 48.01
CA LEU A 177 27.90 1.55 46.59
C LEU A 177 28.54 2.83 46.06
N ASP A 178 29.19 2.77 44.90
CA ASP A 178 29.86 3.89 44.28
C ASP A 178 28.81 4.97 43.86
N GLU A 179 29.05 6.22 44.32
CA GLU A 179 28.19 7.38 43.97
C GLU A 179 28.13 7.66 42.47
N SER A 180 29.06 7.14 41.68
CA SER A 180 29.03 7.27 40.22
C SER A 180 27.76 6.66 39.58
N ILE A 181 27.09 5.74 40.28
CA ILE A 181 25.83 5.12 39.81
C ILE A 181 24.72 6.18 39.79
N LEU A 182 24.70 7.11 40.76
CA LEU A 182 23.69 8.18 40.80
C LEU A 182 23.76 9.12 39.60
N LYS A 183 24.95 9.31 39.06
CA LYS A 183 25.16 10.14 37.87
C LYS A 183 24.47 9.61 36.63
N TYR A 184 24.24 8.30 36.55
CA TYR A 184 23.47 7.69 35.45
C TYR A 184 21.95 7.84 35.61
N LEU A 185 21.49 8.32 36.80
CA LEU A 185 20.10 8.56 37.12
C LEU A 185 19.77 10.08 37.16
N GLU A 186 20.76 10.94 36.98
CA GLU A 186 20.58 12.39 36.81
C GLU A 186 20.05 12.72 35.41
N PHE A 187 18.83 12.29 35.09
CA PHE A 187 18.14 12.76 33.91
C PHE A 187 17.36 14.05 34.24
N ASP A 188 17.35 14.95 33.26
CA ASP A 188 16.42 16.10 33.34
C ASP A 188 15.01 15.63 32.97
N TRP A 189 14.30 15.13 33.99
CA TRP A 189 12.94 14.62 33.84
C TRP A 189 11.97 15.70 33.37
N ASN A 190 12.23 16.98 33.70
CA ASN A 190 11.44 18.11 33.22
C ASN A 190 11.65 18.32 31.72
N ALA A 191 12.89 18.25 31.24
CA ALA A 191 13.17 18.35 29.80
C ALA A 191 12.53 17.19 29.01
N ILE A 192 12.57 15.97 29.55
CA ILE A 192 11.90 14.80 28.94
C ILE A 192 10.37 15.02 28.92
N ALA A 193 9.78 15.48 30.02
CA ALA A 193 8.36 15.78 30.14
C ALA A 193 7.94 16.85 29.10
N MET A 194 8.71 17.94 29.02
CA MET A 194 8.45 19.02 28.06
C MET A 194 8.57 18.53 26.58
N ASN A 195 9.59 17.74 26.26
CA ASN A 195 9.75 17.15 24.93
C ASN A 195 8.57 16.23 24.56
N VAL A 196 8.07 15.44 25.51
CA VAL A 196 6.89 14.59 25.31
C VAL A 196 5.64 15.43 25.06
N ILE A 197 5.44 16.50 25.83
CA ILE A 197 4.32 17.44 25.63
C ILE A 197 4.46 18.13 24.28
N GLU A 198 5.65 18.64 23.95
CA GLU A 198 5.90 19.34 22.69
C GLU A 198 5.66 18.42 21.50
N TRP A 199 6.17 17.18 21.55
CA TRP A 199 5.88 16.17 20.53
C TRP A 199 4.38 15.86 20.43
N ALA A 200 3.70 15.69 21.56
CA ALA A 200 2.27 15.41 21.60
C ALA A 200 1.44 16.60 21.10
N THR A 201 1.76 17.81 21.58
CA THR A 201 1.07 19.04 21.18
C THR A 201 1.39 19.44 19.74
N ALA A 202 2.56 19.12 19.21
CA ALA A 202 2.89 19.31 17.81
C ALA A 202 2.19 18.27 16.91
N SER A 203 2.05 17.03 17.39
CA SER A 203 1.48 15.92 16.61
C SER A 203 -0.06 15.88 16.67
N LEU A 204 -0.67 16.13 17.82
CA LEU A 204 -2.13 16.14 17.99
C LEU A 204 -2.84 17.26 17.20
N PRO A 205 -2.35 18.52 17.16
CA PRO A 205 -2.95 19.56 16.34
C PRO A 205 -2.73 19.35 14.85
N GLN A 206 -1.65 18.66 14.44
CA GLN A 206 -1.51 18.27 13.03
C GLN A 206 -2.62 17.29 12.62
N LEU A 207 -3.13 16.48 13.52
CA LEU A 207 -4.32 15.65 13.30
C LEU A 207 -5.62 16.48 13.33
N VAL A 208 -5.66 17.61 14.04
CA VAL A 208 -6.86 18.46 14.22
C VAL A 208 -6.80 19.77 13.42
N ASN A 209 -5.63 20.43 13.31
CA ASN A 209 -5.47 21.76 12.69
C ASN A 209 -5.31 21.75 11.16
N THR A 210 -5.43 20.61 10.52
CA THR A 210 -5.54 20.53 9.07
C THR A 210 -6.89 21.11 8.58
N THR A 211 -7.45 22.10 9.29
CA THR A 211 -8.80 22.62 9.00
C THR A 211 -8.93 23.25 7.60
N ARG A 212 -7.87 23.78 7.04
CA ARG A 212 -7.85 24.28 5.64
C ARG A 212 -7.72 23.16 4.62
N ASP A 213 -6.98 22.11 4.96
CA ASP A 213 -6.84 20.88 4.17
C ASP A 213 -7.98 19.88 4.45
N ILE A 214 -8.70 20.01 5.57
CA ILE A 214 -9.82 19.12 5.93
C ILE A 214 -10.88 19.13 4.83
N THR A 215 -11.22 20.28 4.26
CA THR A 215 -12.27 20.34 3.24
C THR A 215 -11.86 19.56 1.98
N SER A 216 -10.64 19.72 1.50
CA SER A 216 -10.14 18.97 0.35
C SER A 216 -9.96 17.48 0.66
N ARG A 217 -9.42 17.14 1.83
CA ARG A 217 -9.28 15.76 2.27
C ARG A 217 -10.61 15.09 2.62
N MET A 218 -11.59 15.84 3.15
CA MET A 218 -12.95 15.32 3.32
C MET A 218 -13.59 14.94 2.00
N VAL A 219 -13.41 15.73 0.95
CA VAL A 219 -13.88 15.40 -0.40
C VAL A 219 -13.18 14.13 -0.91
N GLU A 220 -11.86 14.02 -0.74
CA GLU A 220 -11.11 12.81 -1.11
C GLU A 220 -11.60 11.56 -0.36
N ILE A 221 -11.77 11.66 0.96
CA ILE A 221 -12.27 10.57 1.80
C ILE A 221 -13.71 10.20 1.40
N PHE A 222 -14.56 11.20 1.16
CA PHE A 222 -15.95 10.99 0.75
C PHE A 222 -16.04 10.32 -0.61
N ILE A 223 -15.25 10.77 -1.59
CA ILE A 223 -15.16 10.12 -2.90
C ILE A 223 -14.62 8.70 -2.74
N GLY A 224 -13.56 8.51 -1.94
CA GLY A 224 -13.00 7.19 -1.62
C GLY A 224 -14.04 6.26 -0.97
N PHE A 225 -14.85 6.79 -0.06
CA PHE A 225 -15.97 6.07 0.55
C PHE A 225 -16.99 5.61 -0.49
N ILE A 226 -17.46 6.53 -1.34
CA ILE A 226 -18.40 6.21 -2.43
C ILE A 226 -17.80 5.16 -3.36
N MET A 227 -16.55 5.36 -3.79
CA MET A 227 -15.82 4.40 -4.64
C MET A 227 -15.75 3.01 -3.99
N SER A 228 -15.45 2.96 -2.69
CA SER A 228 -15.40 1.70 -1.94
C SER A 228 -16.75 0.99 -1.92
N VAL A 229 -17.84 1.71 -1.69
CA VAL A 229 -19.20 1.14 -1.76
C VAL A 229 -19.49 0.56 -3.15
N TYR A 230 -19.23 1.33 -4.21
CA TYR A 230 -19.40 0.85 -5.60
C TYR A 230 -18.55 -0.38 -5.89
N MET A 231 -17.30 -0.41 -5.44
CA MET A 231 -16.41 -1.55 -5.62
C MET A 231 -16.91 -2.78 -4.87
N MET A 232 -17.41 -2.62 -3.64
CA MET A 232 -17.96 -3.73 -2.86
C MET A 232 -19.23 -4.31 -3.49
N PHE A 233 -20.10 -3.47 -4.07
CA PHE A 233 -21.25 -3.93 -4.84
C PHE A 233 -20.84 -4.64 -6.13
N GLY A 234 -19.87 -4.06 -6.86
CA GLY A 234 -19.42 -4.49 -8.18
C GLY A 234 -18.28 -5.51 -8.19
N LYS A 235 -17.79 -5.99 -7.04
CA LYS A 235 -16.54 -6.78 -6.93
C LYS A 235 -16.45 -7.95 -7.92
N ASP A 236 -17.55 -8.69 -8.10
CA ASP A 236 -17.58 -9.85 -9.00
C ASP A 236 -17.48 -9.44 -10.48
N ARG A 237 -18.12 -8.31 -10.84
CA ARG A 237 -18.06 -7.74 -12.20
C ARG A 237 -16.66 -7.17 -12.50
N LEU A 238 -16.09 -6.42 -11.56
CA LEU A 238 -14.76 -5.84 -11.70
C LEU A 238 -13.69 -6.92 -11.86
N ALA A 239 -13.76 -7.98 -11.06
CA ALA A 239 -12.86 -9.12 -11.18
C ALA A 239 -13.00 -9.81 -12.55
N ALA A 240 -14.22 -10.04 -13.04
CA ALA A 240 -14.47 -10.63 -14.36
C ALA A 240 -13.97 -9.73 -15.50
N GLN A 241 -14.18 -8.42 -15.41
CA GLN A 241 -13.67 -7.44 -16.39
C GLN A 241 -12.14 -7.42 -16.40
N GLY A 242 -11.49 -7.40 -15.23
CA GLY A 242 -10.04 -7.50 -15.12
C GLY A 242 -9.47 -8.77 -15.76
N CYS A 243 -10.07 -9.93 -15.49
CA CYS A 243 -9.67 -11.18 -16.11
C CYS A 243 -9.85 -11.17 -17.64
N ARG A 244 -10.95 -10.59 -18.15
CA ARG A 244 -11.18 -10.46 -19.61
C ARG A 244 -10.15 -9.54 -20.25
N LEU A 245 -9.83 -8.41 -19.59
CA LEU A 245 -8.83 -7.46 -20.08
C LEU A 245 -7.44 -8.11 -20.14
N CYS A 246 -7.03 -8.83 -19.10
CA CYS A 246 -5.76 -9.56 -19.06
C CYS A 246 -5.66 -10.56 -20.23
N ARG A 247 -6.74 -11.33 -20.49
CA ARG A 247 -6.78 -12.29 -21.60
C ARG A 247 -6.83 -11.63 -22.98
N ALA A 248 -7.31 -10.40 -23.08
CA ALA A 248 -7.37 -9.66 -24.34
C ALA A 248 -6.03 -9.02 -24.72
N ILE A 249 -5.25 -8.57 -23.72
CA ILE A 249 -3.99 -7.82 -23.95
C ILE A 249 -2.78 -8.75 -23.96
N LEU A 250 -2.78 -9.79 -23.12
CA LEU A 250 -1.62 -10.66 -22.92
C LEU A 250 -1.75 -11.98 -23.69
N PRO A 251 -0.62 -12.57 -24.13
CA PRO A 251 -0.61 -13.95 -24.64
C PRO A 251 -1.20 -14.91 -23.58
N ALA A 252 -1.84 -16.00 -24.03
CA ALA A 252 -2.60 -16.92 -23.19
C ALA A 252 -1.85 -17.38 -21.92
N ASP A 253 -0.57 -17.77 -22.08
CA ASP A 253 0.27 -18.25 -20.98
C ASP A 253 0.55 -17.16 -19.94
N TRP A 254 0.81 -15.94 -20.39
CA TRP A 254 1.04 -14.79 -19.51
C TRP A 254 -0.25 -14.33 -18.82
N ALA A 255 -1.37 -14.34 -19.53
CA ALA A 255 -2.67 -13.99 -18.96
C ALA A 255 -3.05 -14.89 -17.78
N GLU A 256 -2.91 -16.23 -17.95
CA GLU A 256 -3.20 -17.16 -16.86
C GLU A 256 -2.21 -17.03 -15.68
N ARG A 257 -0.93 -16.76 -15.93
CA ARG A 257 0.05 -16.47 -14.86
C ARG A 257 -0.35 -15.23 -14.05
N VAL A 258 -0.68 -14.14 -14.73
CA VAL A 258 -1.11 -12.88 -14.06
C VAL A 258 -2.40 -13.11 -13.26
N ILE A 259 -3.40 -13.79 -13.83
CA ILE A 259 -4.66 -14.11 -13.15
C ILE A 259 -4.39 -14.97 -11.91
N ASN A 260 -3.50 -15.94 -11.98
CA ASN A 260 -3.15 -16.79 -10.86
C ASN A 260 -2.41 -16.01 -9.75
N ILE A 261 -1.51 -15.09 -10.12
CA ILE A 261 -0.86 -14.17 -9.18
C ILE A 261 -1.92 -13.29 -8.48
N CYS A 262 -2.86 -12.72 -9.22
CA CYS A 262 -3.94 -11.92 -8.65
C CYS A 262 -4.82 -12.73 -7.68
N ARG A 263 -5.14 -14.00 -8.00
CA ARG A 263 -5.88 -14.89 -7.09
C ARG A 263 -5.08 -15.21 -5.83
N LEU A 264 -3.78 -15.50 -5.97
CA LEU A 264 -2.88 -15.73 -4.84
C LEU A 264 -2.85 -14.50 -3.94
N THR A 265 -2.66 -13.32 -4.52
CA THR A 265 -2.67 -12.03 -3.83
C THR A 265 -3.96 -11.83 -3.04
N GLN A 266 -5.11 -11.99 -3.69
CA GLN A 266 -6.42 -11.85 -3.06
C GLN A 266 -6.60 -12.83 -1.90
N THR A 267 -6.20 -14.09 -2.07
CA THR A 267 -6.34 -15.13 -1.04
C THR A 267 -5.43 -14.86 0.15
N THR A 268 -4.18 -14.49 -0.09
CA THR A 268 -3.19 -14.17 0.94
C THR A 268 -3.62 -12.94 1.75
N LEU A 269 -3.98 -11.85 1.07
CA LEU A 269 -4.46 -10.64 1.71
C LEU A 269 -5.72 -10.88 2.53
N ARG A 270 -6.69 -11.63 2.00
CA ARG A 270 -7.91 -11.97 2.74
C ARG A 270 -7.61 -12.76 4.00
N ARG A 271 -6.74 -13.79 3.92
CA ARG A 271 -6.34 -14.59 5.09
C ARG A 271 -5.64 -13.74 6.13
N TYR A 272 -4.73 -12.88 5.69
CA TYR A 272 -4.02 -11.95 6.57
C TYR A 272 -4.96 -11.01 7.30
N MET A 273 -5.83 -10.30 6.57
CA MET A 273 -6.80 -9.38 7.17
C MET A 273 -7.77 -10.08 8.12
N THR A 274 -8.24 -11.28 7.75
CA THR A 274 -9.11 -12.07 8.64
C THR A 274 -8.37 -12.44 9.92
N GLY A 275 -7.13 -12.93 9.81
CA GLY A 275 -6.29 -13.26 10.95
C GLY A 275 -6.08 -12.06 11.86
N MET A 276 -5.63 -10.94 11.31
CA MET A 276 -5.35 -9.71 12.04
C MET A 276 -6.58 -9.15 12.77
N LEU A 277 -7.75 -9.11 12.11
CA LEU A 277 -8.99 -8.68 12.77
C LEU A 277 -9.43 -9.66 13.87
N THR A 278 -9.26 -10.95 13.65
CA THR A 278 -9.58 -11.97 14.67
C THR A 278 -8.64 -11.86 15.87
N GLU A 279 -7.35 -11.68 15.63
CA GLU A 279 -6.32 -11.44 16.65
C GLU A 279 -6.63 -10.19 17.47
N ALA A 280 -6.94 -9.07 16.81
CA ALA A 280 -7.32 -7.82 17.47
C ALA A 280 -8.54 -7.99 18.39
N CYS A 281 -9.56 -8.70 17.93
CA CYS A 281 -10.74 -9.00 18.76
C CYS A 281 -10.41 -9.89 19.95
N ILE A 282 -9.60 -10.94 19.75
CA ILE A 282 -9.21 -11.88 20.81
C ILE A 282 -8.33 -11.15 21.84
N LEU A 283 -7.28 -10.46 21.40
CA LEU A 283 -6.36 -9.76 22.30
C LEU A 283 -7.08 -8.66 23.10
N GLY A 284 -7.91 -7.86 22.42
CA GLY A 284 -8.70 -6.83 23.08
C GLY A 284 -9.66 -7.40 24.13
N THR A 285 -10.34 -8.50 23.81
CA THR A 285 -11.26 -9.17 24.73
C THR A 285 -10.52 -9.80 25.91
N LEU A 286 -9.41 -10.51 25.66
CA LEU A 286 -8.59 -11.09 26.74
C LEU A 286 -8.00 -10.04 27.64
N THR A 287 -7.52 -8.93 27.09
CA THR A 287 -7.03 -7.81 27.90
C THR A 287 -8.14 -7.25 28.77
N ALA A 288 -9.30 -6.92 28.20
CA ALA A 288 -10.42 -6.37 28.95
C ALA A 288 -10.93 -7.32 30.05
N THR A 289 -11.13 -8.60 29.73
CA THR A 289 -11.65 -9.59 30.69
C THR A 289 -10.64 -9.91 31.79
N GLY A 290 -9.37 -10.07 31.47
CA GLY A 290 -8.34 -10.32 32.48
C GLY A 290 -8.14 -9.14 33.42
N MET A 291 -8.10 -7.92 32.87
CA MET A 291 -8.02 -6.69 33.70
C MET A 291 -9.24 -6.54 34.60
N ALA A 292 -10.45 -6.84 34.11
CA ALA A 292 -11.66 -6.80 34.92
C ALA A 292 -11.65 -7.81 36.06
N ILE A 293 -11.12 -9.02 35.84
CA ILE A 293 -11.00 -10.09 36.86
C ILE A 293 -9.99 -9.69 37.93
N ILE A 294 -8.86 -9.10 37.53
CA ILE A 294 -7.78 -8.68 38.47
C ILE A 294 -8.17 -7.40 39.22
N GLY A 295 -9.09 -6.58 38.67
CA GLY A 295 -9.53 -5.33 39.28
C GLY A 295 -8.73 -4.10 38.83
N PHE A 296 -8.08 -4.16 37.66
CA PHE A 296 -7.41 -2.99 37.08
C PHE A 296 -8.42 -1.92 36.62
N PRO A 297 -8.05 -0.62 36.68
CA PRO A 297 -8.91 0.45 36.20
C PRO A 297 -9.14 0.40 34.68
N SER A 298 -10.29 0.87 34.23
CA SER A 298 -10.65 1.05 32.80
C SER A 298 -10.42 -0.17 31.90
N PRO A 299 -10.86 -1.39 32.28
CA PRO A 299 -10.51 -2.63 31.55
C PRO A 299 -11.02 -2.65 30.12
N VAL A 300 -12.23 -2.16 29.86
CA VAL A 300 -12.80 -2.11 28.50
C VAL A 300 -12.01 -1.19 27.58
N PHE A 301 -11.62 -0.04 28.11
CA PHE A 301 -10.83 0.93 27.37
C PHE A 301 -9.44 0.37 27.03
N ALA A 302 -8.75 -0.22 27.99
CA ALA A 302 -7.46 -0.86 27.77
C ALA A 302 -7.54 -1.99 26.75
N GLY A 303 -8.60 -2.81 26.80
CA GLY A 303 -8.84 -3.85 25.82
C GLY A 303 -9.06 -3.30 24.40
N VAL A 304 -9.82 -2.20 24.27
CA VAL A 304 -10.02 -1.53 22.97
C VAL A 304 -8.70 -1.01 22.42
N LEU A 305 -7.88 -0.34 23.26
CA LEU A 305 -6.55 0.14 22.85
C LEU A 305 -5.64 -1.01 22.41
N MET A 306 -5.59 -2.11 23.17
CA MET A 306 -4.77 -3.27 22.80
C MET A 306 -5.24 -3.92 21.49
N GLY A 307 -6.56 -4.01 21.29
CA GLY A 307 -7.12 -4.50 20.02
C GLY A 307 -6.77 -3.60 18.83
N ILE A 308 -6.81 -2.28 19.01
CA ILE A 308 -6.36 -1.32 17.98
C ILE A 308 -4.86 -1.47 17.72
N GLY A 309 -4.07 -1.60 18.78
CA GLY A 309 -2.62 -1.83 18.68
C GLY A 309 -2.28 -3.08 17.88
N ALA A 310 -3.02 -4.17 18.06
CA ALA A 310 -2.83 -5.41 17.33
C ALA A 310 -3.02 -5.27 15.79
N LEU A 311 -3.72 -4.23 15.33
CA LEU A 311 -3.82 -3.93 13.90
C LEU A 311 -2.52 -3.37 13.30
N ILE A 312 -1.62 -2.87 14.13
CA ILE A 312 -0.33 -2.31 13.69
C ILE A 312 0.77 -3.33 13.99
N PRO A 313 1.35 -4.00 12.97
CA PRO A 313 2.30 -5.08 13.19
C PRO A 313 3.49 -4.64 14.05
N ILE A 314 3.85 -5.42 15.04
CA ILE A 314 4.99 -5.28 15.95
C ILE A 314 4.87 -4.04 16.86
N PHE A 315 4.85 -2.84 16.31
CA PHE A 315 4.94 -1.59 17.07
C PHE A 315 3.66 -1.24 17.84
N GLY A 316 2.49 -1.60 17.29
CA GLY A 316 1.22 -1.15 17.85
C GLY A 316 0.97 -1.68 19.25
N ILE A 317 1.25 -2.94 19.49
CA ILE A 317 1.07 -3.58 20.80
C ILE A 317 2.00 -2.91 21.84
N PHE A 318 3.29 -2.70 21.51
CA PHE A 318 4.25 -2.06 22.43
C PHE A 318 3.83 -0.65 22.80
N ILE A 319 3.40 0.15 21.81
CA ILE A 319 2.90 1.50 22.06
C ILE A 319 1.68 1.45 22.98
N MET A 320 0.73 0.55 22.73
CA MET A 320 -0.48 0.45 23.55
C MET A 320 -0.23 -0.11 24.96
N ILE A 321 0.79 -0.93 25.15
CA ILE A 321 1.24 -1.35 26.50
C ILE A 321 1.71 -0.12 27.28
N VAL A 322 2.58 0.70 26.69
CA VAL A 322 3.09 1.91 27.35
C VAL A 322 1.95 2.88 27.65
N VAL A 323 1.07 3.14 26.67
CA VAL A 323 -0.09 4.03 26.86
C VAL A 323 -1.00 3.54 27.99
N ASN A 324 -1.34 2.25 28.02
CA ASN A 324 -2.18 1.70 29.09
C ASN A 324 -1.49 1.71 30.44
N ALA A 325 -0.20 1.39 30.51
CA ALA A 325 0.56 1.45 31.77
C ALA A 325 0.57 2.86 32.36
N LEU A 326 0.79 3.87 31.49
CA LEU A 326 0.74 5.28 31.90
C LEU A 326 -0.65 5.71 32.38
N LEU A 327 -1.70 5.31 31.65
CA LEU A 327 -3.08 5.59 32.05
C LEU A 327 -3.41 4.97 33.41
N ILE A 328 -2.96 3.75 33.68
CA ILE A 328 -3.18 3.06 34.94
C ILE A 328 -2.39 3.73 36.07
N ALA A 329 -1.13 4.14 35.81
CA ALA A 329 -0.33 4.86 36.78
C ALA A 329 -1.01 6.16 37.24
N VAL A 330 -1.70 6.86 36.33
CA VAL A 330 -2.47 8.08 36.61
C VAL A 330 -3.78 7.79 37.31
N GLN A 331 -4.50 6.73 36.96
CA GLN A 331 -5.83 6.40 37.50
C GLN A 331 -5.77 5.71 38.86
N ALA A 332 -4.69 5.01 39.16
CA ALA A 332 -4.48 4.30 40.42
C ALA A 332 -3.12 4.71 41.03
N ASP A 333 -2.09 3.96 40.75
CA ASP A 333 -0.73 4.15 41.22
C ASP A 333 0.29 3.41 40.35
N ILE A 334 1.57 3.69 40.57
CA ILE A 334 2.68 3.10 39.79
C ILE A 334 2.79 1.59 40.05
N SER A 335 2.52 1.14 41.27
CA SER A 335 2.56 -0.31 41.60
C SER A 335 1.54 -1.07 40.79
N THR A 336 0.32 -0.55 40.66
CA THR A 336 -0.76 -1.10 39.84
C THR A 336 -0.37 -1.09 38.34
N ALA A 337 0.29 -0.05 37.86
CA ALA A 337 0.79 0.02 36.50
C ALA A 337 1.89 -1.05 36.21
N LEU A 338 2.80 -1.26 37.16
CA LEU A 338 3.82 -2.30 37.06
C LEU A 338 3.19 -3.71 37.02
N TRP A 339 2.19 -3.96 37.88
CA TRP A 339 1.44 -5.22 37.86
C TRP A 339 0.68 -5.42 36.53
N PHE A 340 0.15 -4.35 35.96
CA PHE A 340 -0.41 -4.39 34.61
C PHE A 340 0.63 -4.81 33.55
N VAL A 341 1.85 -4.23 33.60
CA VAL A 341 2.94 -4.61 32.69
C VAL A 341 3.27 -6.10 32.84
N VAL A 342 3.36 -6.63 34.05
CA VAL A 342 3.57 -8.05 34.30
C VAL A 342 2.44 -8.88 33.71
N TYR A 343 1.19 -8.50 33.98
CA TYR A 343 0.01 -9.15 33.40
C TYR A 343 0.05 -9.19 31.87
N ILE A 344 0.33 -8.05 31.23
CA ILE A 344 0.30 -7.97 29.78
C ILE A 344 1.47 -8.75 29.13
N VAL A 345 2.65 -8.76 29.77
CA VAL A 345 3.78 -9.60 29.32
C VAL A 345 3.41 -11.08 29.35
N VAL A 346 2.77 -11.55 30.42
CA VAL A 346 2.28 -12.93 30.49
C VAL A 346 1.23 -13.17 29.39
N LEU A 347 0.29 -12.26 29.20
CA LEU A 347 -0.72 -12.37 28.16
C LEU A 347 -0.09 -12.43 26.76
N GLN A 348 0.95 -11.62 26.50
CA GLN A 348 1.69 -11.63 25.23
C GLN A 348 2.43 -12.97 24.99
N GLN A 349 2.93 -13.63 26.06
CA GLN A 349 3.49 -14.97 25.92
C GLN A 349 2.43 -16.00 25.52
N PHE A 350 1.23 -15.94 26.06
CA PHE A 350 0.12 -16.76 25.64
C PHE A 350 -0.32 -16.45 24.22
N GLU A 351 -0.41 -15.17 23.87
CA GLU A 351 -0.78 -14.71 22.53
C GLU A 351 0.23 -15.24 21.51
N GLY A 352 1.53 -14.95 21.67
CA GLY A 352 2.57 -15.28 20.71
C GLY A 352 2.79 -16.77 20.51
N ASN A 353 2.65 -17.57 21.58
CA ASN A 353 2.92 -19.01 21.51
C ASN A 353 1.68 -19.86 21.20
N LEU A 354 0.48 -19.41 21.58
CA LEU A 354 -0.73 -20.21 21.49
C LEU A 354 -1.76 -19.64 20.50
N ILE A 355 -2.05 -18.35 20.58
CA ILE A 355 -3.12 -17.70 19.84
C ILE A 355 -2.65 -17.33 18.43
N TYR A 356 -1.55 -16.60 18.34
CA TYR A 356 -0.99 -16.14 17.07
C TYR A 356 -0.78 -17.25 16.04
N PRO A 357 -0.15 -18.38 16.35
CA PRO A 357 0.04 -19.47 15.38
C PRO A 357 -1.28 -20.10 14.93
N ARG A 358 -2.31 -20.12 15.78
CA ARG A 358 -3.62 -20.67 15.43
C ARG A 358 -4.46 -19.73 14.59
N VAL A 359 -4.37 -18.42 14.85
CA VAL A 359 -5.15 -17.38 14.17
C VAL A 359 -4.51 -17.02 12.83
N MET A 360 -3.22 -16.74 12.84
CA MET A 360 -2.47 -16.35 11.62
C MET A 360 -2.03 -17.57 10.79
N GLY A 361 -1.76 -18.69 11.41
CA GLY A 361 -1.45 -19.97 10.74
C GLY A 361 -0.41 -19.83 9.64
N ASN A 362 -0.75 -20.36 8.46
CA ASN A 362 0.10 -20.27 7.26
C ASN A 362 -0.10 -18.98 6.45
N ALA A 363 -0.81 -17.97 6.97
CA ALA A 363 -1.09 -16.74 6.24
C ALA A 363 0.17 -15.91 6.01
N ILE A 364 1.13 -15.97 6.95
CA ILE A 364 2.41 -15.28 6.86
C ILE A 364 3.53 -16.31 7.03
N ARG A 365 4.16 -16.68 5.91
CA ARG A 365 5.36 -17.56 5.93
C ARG A 365 6.64 -16.74 5.81
N LEU A 366 6.68 -15.56 6.47
CA LEU A 366 7.82 -14.67 6.44
C LEU A 366 8.64 -14.82 7.74
N PRO A 367 9.96 -14.92 7.66
CA PRO A 367 10.83 -14.68 8.81
C PRO A 367 10.58 -13.27 9.39
N GLY A 368 10.65 -13.13 10.72
CA GLY A 368 10.30 -11.88 11.42
C GLY A 368 11.05 -10.65 10.92
N ILE A 369 12.30 -10.82 10.47
CA ILE A 369 13.10 -9.73 9.89
C ILE A 369 12.44 -9.10 8.65
N TRP A 370 11.80 -9.89 7.80
CA TRP A 370 11.09 -9.40 6.63
C TRP A 370 9.79 -8.69 7.00
N VAL A 371 9.15 -9.12 8.10
CA VAL A 371 7.96 -8.43 8.63
C VAL A 371 8.35 -7.04 9.14
N LEU A 372 9.45 -6.95 9.91
CA LEU A 372 9.97 -5.68 10.40
C LEU A 372 10.37 -4.74 9.24
N ALA A 373 11.17 -5.25 8.29
CA ALA A 373 11.58 -4.48 7.13
C ALA A 373 10.37 -3.99 6.29
N ALA A 374 9.39 -4.87 6.06
CA ALA A 374 8.17 -4.52 5.35
C ALA A 374 7.39 -3.42 6.07
N ALA A 375 7.19 -3.55 7.38
CA ALA A 375 6.49 -2.57 8.20
C ALA A 375 7.19 -1.20 8.19
N THR A 376 8.52 -1.19 8.35
CA THR A 376 9.31 0.03 8.33
C THR A 376 9.23 0.74 6.98
N VAL A 377 9.53 0.03 5.89
CA VAL A 377 9.50 0.61 4.53
C VAL A 377 8.08 1.03 4.14
N GLY A 378 7.10 0.17 4.37
CA GLY A 378 5.70 0.46 4.05
C GLY A 378 5.14 1.63 4.83
N GLY A 379 5.47 1.71 6.14
CA GLY A 379 5.07 2.81 7.00
C GLY A 379 5.68 4.15 6.57
N THR A 380 6.96 4.16 6.19
CA THR A 380 7.67 5.37 5.74
C THR A 380 7.14 5.87 4.38
N LEU A 381 6.86 4.97 3.44
CA LEU A 381 6.44 5.35 2.08
C LEU A 381 4.96 5.72 1.97
N PHE A 382 4.10 5.01 2.68
CA PHE A 382 2.65 5.11 2.51
C PHE A 382 1.88 5.36 3.83
N GLY A 383 2.60 5.65 4.93
CA GLY A 383 1.99 5.88 6.24
C GLY A 383 1.25 4.66 6.79
N LEU A 384 0.16 4.89 7.51
CA LEU A 384 -0.64 3.83 8.15
C LEU A 384 -1.18 2.77 7.17
N PRO A 385 -1.73 3.11 6.00
CA PRO A 385 -2.12 2.12 4.99
C PRO A 385 -0.96 1.25 4.51
N GLY A 386 0.22 1.86 4.32
CA GLY A 386 1.44 1.14 3.94
C GLY A 386 1.90 0.19 5.03
N LEU A 387 1.86 0.61 6.29
CA LEU A 387 2.20 -0.22 7.45
C LEU A 387 1.32 -1.47 7.52
N LEU A 388 0.01 -1.32 7.35
CA LEU A 388 -0.96 -2.42 7.41
C LEU A 388 -0.82 -3.42 6.26
N LEU A 389 -0.55 -2.92 5.04
CA LEU A 389 -0.54 -3.73 3.83
C LEU A 389 0.86 -4.24 3.44
N SER A 390 1.92 -3.66 3.98
CA SER A 390 3.31 -4.04 3.62
C SER A 390 3.61 -5.51 3.88
N VAL A 391 3.20 -6.03 5.03
CA VAL A 391 3.45 -7.42 5.43
C VAL A 391 2.84 -8.42 4.44
N PRO A 392 1.55 -8.35 4.07
CA PRO A 392 0.99 -9.26 3.08
C PRO A 392 1.59 -9.06 1.69
N PHE A 393 1.91 -7.83 1.28
CA PHE A 393 2.57 -7.61 -0.01
C PHE A 393 3.94 -8.26 -0.08
N VAL A 394 4.78 -8.07 0.95
CA VAL A 394 6.09 -8.73 1.02
C VAL A 394 5.95 -10.24 1.12
N SER A 395 4.92 -10.77 1.82
CA SER A 395 4.62 -12.21 1.87
C SER A 395 4.31 -12.80 0.49
N ILE A 396 3.54 -12.08 -0.33
CA ILE A 396 3.24 -12.49 -1.71
C ILE A 396 4.52 -12.48 -2.54
N PHE A 397 5.29 -11.40 -2.49
CA PHE A 397 6.54 -11.24 -3.22
C PHE A 397 7.55 -12.34 -2.87
N TYR A 398 7.73 -12.60 -1.57
CA TYR A 398 8.55 -13.69 -1.06
C TYR A 398 8.09 -15.07 -1.57
N SER A 399 6.78 -15.30 -1.56
CA SER A 399 6.21 -16.56 -2.07
C SER A 399 6.44 -16.75 -3.56
N LEU A 400 6.37 -15.68 -4.35
CA LEU A 400 6.65 -15.71 -5.78
C LEU A 400 8.13 -15.97 -6.07
N ILE A 401 9.03 -15.29 -5.37
CA ILE A 401 10.48 -15.52 -5.49
C ILE A 401 10.81 -16.96 -5.12
N ARG A 402 10.29 -17.45 -4.00
CA ARG A 402 10.52 -18.83 -3.56
C ARG A 402 10.02 -19.85 -4.59
N ALA A 403 8.83 -19.63 -5.17
CA ALA A 403 8.30 -20.50 -6.21
C ALA A 403 9.20 -20.50 -7.46
N PHE A 404 9.71 -19.33 -7.85
CA PHE A 404 10.63 -19.18 -8.98
C PHE A 404 11.94 -19.91 -8.74
N VAL A 405 12.57 -19.74 -7.56
CA VAL A 405 13.82 -20.42 -7.19
C VAL A 405 13.63 -21.95 -7.20
N MET A 406 12.60 -22.44 -6.52
CA MET A 406 12.33 -23.89 -6.46
C MET A 406 12.07 -24.51 -7.85
N THR A 407 11.44 -23.77 -8.75
CA THR A 407 11.23 -24.24 -10.14
C THR A 407 12.55 -24.32 -10.89
N ARG A 408 13.44 -23.35 -10.71
CA ARG A 408 14.79 -23.35 -11.31
C ARG A 408 15.68 -24.48 -10.75
N GLU A 409 15.69 -24.67 -9.45
CA GLU A 409 16.45 -25.75 -8.80
C GLU A 409 16.01 -27.12 -9.30
N ARG A 410 14.69 -27.37 -9.43
CA ARG A 410 14.16 -28.61 -10.00
C ARG A 410 14.58 -28.81 -11.45
N ALA A 411 14.53 -27.76 -12.28
CA ALA A 411 14.98 -27.86 -13.66
C ALA A 411 16.49 -28.16 -13.77
N GLN A 412 17.31 -27.63 -12.86
CA GLN A 412 18.75 -27.91 -12.82
C GLN A 412 19.07 -29.31 -12.27
N SER A 413 18.28 -29.83 -11.34
CA SER A 413 18.48 -31.19 -10.80
C SER A 413 18.12 -32.28 -11.83
N VAL A 414 17.11 -32.03 -12.67
CA VAL A 414 16.75 -32.94 -13.76
C VAL A 414 17.81 -32.93 -14.88
N GLY A 415 18.41 -31.79 -15.20
CA GLY A 415 19.48 -31.67 -16.22
C GLY A 415 20.87 -32.14 -15.76
N LYS A 416 21.05 -32.48 -14.48
CA LYS A 416 22.31 -33.07 -13.95
C LYS A 416 22.21 -34.59 -13.75
N GLY A 417 21.06 -35.19 -14.00
CA GLY A 417 20.80 -36.62 -13.86
C GLY A 417 20.80 -37.39 -15.20
N GLU A 418 21.09 -36.67 -16.31
CA GLU A 418 21.45 -37.24 -17.63
C GLU A 418 22.98 -37.04 -17.82
#